data_7b49e088baf0a182b88999545a86c0ae
#
_entry.id   7b49e088baf0a182b88999545a86c0ae
#
_cell.length_a   1.000
_cell.length_b   1.000
_cell.length_c   1.000
_cell.angle_alpha   90.00
_cell.angle_beta   90.00
_cell.angle_gamma   90.00
#
_symmetry.space_group_name_H-M   'P 1'
#
loop_
_entity.id
_entity.type
_entity.pdbx_description
1 polymer ?
#
loop_
_entity_poly.entity_id
_entity_poly.type
_entity_poly.pdbx_seq_one_letter_code
_entity_poly.pdbx_strand_id
1 'polypeptide(L)'
;MFRIALVLALSGVLAAPFAHAQQADAASGDQQQKAAEEFRAKLRALDWVKGPTTVNVAGNSSLRVPEDYLFLDAANTAKFEELTHNLSGGKEVLIGPRSLQWVAYLEFSDDGYVKDDEKIDADAILNSLKSSTERANEERRRRGWETMQILGWAVPPAYNTTTKRLEWATLFESQSEKGVNFFTKILGRRGVTSVVLVSSPDEQTESVAALNRVLTGYDFNAGDRYAEYKPGDKVAEYGLTGLILGGAVAAAAKAGLLKGFWKVIVGFAAAAWKLIAAAVVAMVAGIKSMFARKKAQ
;
A
#
# COMPACT_ATOMS: atom_id res chain seq x y z
N MET A 1 -2.56 2.26 -7.93
CA MET A 1 -2.98 2.39 -6.53
C MET A 1 -1.76 2.28 -5.66
N PHE A 2 -1.39 3.36 -4.99
CA PHE A 2 -0.26 3.32 -4.04
C PHE A 2 -0.73 2.70 -2.74
N ARG A 3 0.02 1.75 -2.26
CA ARG A 3 -0.21 1.07 -1.00
C ARG A 3 0.87 1.45 -0.03
N ILE A 4 0.46 1.88 1.11
CA ILE A 4 1.33 2.29 2.20
C ILE A 4 1.00 1.36 3.35
N ALA A 5 1.96 0.53 3.74
CA ALA A 5 1.83 -0.38 4.87
C ALA A 5 2.26 0.33 6.16
N LEU A 6 1.48 0.16 7.21
CA LEU A 6 1.77 0.66 8.56
C LEU A 6 2.17 -0.52 9.44
N VAL A 7 3.37 -0.48 10.02
CA VAL A 7 3.81 -1.42 11.06
C VAL A 7 3.66 -0.72 12.41
N LEU A 8 2.82 -1.26 13.27
CA LEU A 8 2.72 -0.84 14.67
C LEU A 8 3.84 -1.49 15.48
N ALA A 9 4.85 -0.71 15.84
CA ALA A 9 5.85 -1.11 16.84
C ALA A 9 5.25 -0.91 18.24
N LEU A 10 5.01 -2.00 18.98
CA LEU A 10 4.65 -1.95 20.39
C LEU A 10 5.93 -1.77 21.22
N SER A 11 6.24 -0.55 21.61
CA SER A 11 7.29 -0.24 22.59
C SER A 11 6.65 0.01 23.95
N GLY A 12 7.21 -0.66 24.99
CA GLY A 12 6.70 -0.62 26.36
C GLY A 12 6.93 0.72 27.06
N VAL A 13 5.98 1.12 27.86
CA VAL A 13 6.04 2.28 28.75
C VAL A 13 6.43 1.84 30.16
N LEU A 14 7.47 2.47 30.73
CA LEU A 14 7.88 2.36 32.14
C LEU A 14 7.17 3.40 33.00
N ALA A 15 6.83 2.99 34.23
CA ALA A 15 5.97 3.60 35.22
C ALA A 15 6.61 4.68 36.08
N ALA A 16 5.77 5.55 36.68
CA ALA A 16 5.69 5.90 38.13
C ALA A 16 4.72 7.08 38.39
N PRO A 17 4.38 7.51 39.66
CA PRO A 17 3.17 7.06 40.34
C PRO A 17 2.24 8.24 40.78
N PHE A 18 0.90 8.06 40.82
CA PHE A 18 -0.01 8.78 41.72
C PHE A 18 -1.29 7.96 42.00
N ALA A 19 -1.66 7.79 43.26
CA ALA A 19 -2.52 6.76 43.78
C ALA A 19 -4.04 6.98 43.70
N HIS A 20 -4.57 7.81 42.78
CA HIS A 20 -6.02 7.94 42.52
C HIS A 20 -6.39 7.80 41.03
N ALA A 21 -5.41 7.63 40.14
CA ALA A 21 -5.59 7.27 38.74
C ALA A 21 -5.58 5.74 38.52
N GLN A 22 -5.18 4.97 39.50
CA GLN A 22 -4.86 3.54 39.39
C GLN A 22 -6.02 2.62 38.96
N GLN A 23 -7.27 2.96 39.20
CA GLN A 23 -8.39 2.10 38.77
C GLN A 23 -8.83 2.35 37.32
N ALA A 24 -8.69 3.56 36.83
CA ALA A 24 -9.00 3.87 35.42
C ALA A 24 -7.85 3.41 34.51
N ASP A 25 -6.59 3.54 34.98
CA ASP A 25 -5.40 3.08 34.23
C ASP A 25 -5.29 1.55 34.17
N ALA A 26 -5.68 0.83 35.23
CA ALA A 26 -5.68 -0.64 35.25
C ALA A 26 -6.74 -1.18 34.26
N ALA A 27 -7.94 -0.61 34.22
CA ALA A 27 -8.97 -1.02 33.27
C ALA A 27 -8.61 -0.72 31.81
N SER A 28 -7.89 0.37 31.56
CA SER A 28 -7.35 0.69 30.23
C SER A 28 -6.19 -0.23 29.82
N GLY A 29 -5.34 -0.59 30.78
CA GLY A 29 -4.25 -1.54 30.61
C GLY A 29 -4.73 -2.95 30.26
N ASP A 30 -5.72 -3.45 30.99
CA ASP A 30 -6.34 -4.76 30.73
C ASP A 30 -7.01 -4.82 29.35
N GLN A 31 -7.70 -3.76 28.95
CA GLN A 31 -8.31 -3.66 27.63
C GLN A 31 -7.27 -3.63 26.51
N GLN A 32 -6.21 -2.87 26.68
CA GLN A 32 -5.10 -2.82 25.70
C GLN A 32 -4.39 -4.17 25.61
N GLN A 33 -4.15 -4.83 26.73
CA GLN A 33 -3.53 -6.16 26.74
C GLN A 33 -4.41 -7.20 26.05
N LYS A 34 -5.71 -7.21 26.32
CA LYS A 34 -6.67 -8.09 25.66
C LYS A 34 -6.73 -7.83 24.14
N ALA A 35 -6.79 -6.58 23.72
CA ALA A 35 -6.76 -6.22 22.30
C ALA A 35 -5.46 -6.68 21.60
N ALA A 36 -4.31 -6.53 22.27
CA ALA A 36 -3.02 -7.02 21.76
C ALA A 36 -2.98 -8.56 21.66
N GLU A 37 -3.57 -9.27 22.61
CA GLU A 37 -3.68 -10.74 22.59
C GLU A 37 -4.62 -11.22 21.47
N GLU A 38 -5.75 -10.58 21.29
CA GLU A 38 -6.68 -10.83 20.17
C GLU A 38 -6.02 -10.59 18.81
N PHE A 39 -5.28 -9.50 18.67
CA PHE A 39 -4.51 -9.20 17.45
C PHE A 39 -3.46 -10.26 17.17
N ARG A 40 -2.66 -10.66 18.19
CA ARG A 40 -1.67 -11.72 18.06
C ARG A 40 -2.32 -13.07 17.72
N ALA A 41 -3.50 -13.37 18.28
CA ALA A 41 -4.24 -14.59 17.97
C ALA A 41 -4.69 -14.61 16.50
N LYS A 42 -5.22 -13.49 16.00
CA LYS A 42 -5.61 -13.33 14.59
C LYS A 42 -4.40 -13.47 13.65
N LEU A 43 -3.26 -12.87 14.00
CA LEU A 43 -2.02 -13.04 13.21
C LEU A 43 -1.54 -14.50 13.17
N ARG A 44 -1.61 -15.22 14.30
CA ARG A 44 -1.23 -16.63 14.36
C ARG A 44 -2.18 -17.55 13.59
N ALA A 45 -3.42 -17.14 13.40
CA ALA A 45 -4.43 -17.91 12.66
C ALA A 45 -4.31 -17.78 11.13
N LEU A 46 -3.40 -16.93 10.61
CA LEU A 46 -3.11 -16.88 9.18
C LEU A 46 -2.29 -18.11 8.76
N ASP A 47 -2.48 -18.54 7.52
CA ASP A 47 -1.80 -19.73 6.97
C ASP A 47 -0.35 -19.39 6.57
N TRP A 48 0.51 -19.21 7.57
CA TRP A 48 1.91 -18.90 7.38
C TRP A 48 2.70 -20.07 6.77
N VAL A 49 3.28 -19.86 5.61
CA VAL A 49 4.26 -20.76 5.01
C VAL A 49 5.64 -20.45 5.61
N LYS A 50 6.26 -21.45 6.23
CA LYS A 50 7.59 -21.32 6.87
C LYS A 50 8.68 -21.78 5.91
N GLY A 51 9.76 -20.99 5.82
CA GLY A 51 10.97 -21.45 5.13
C GLY A 51 11.70 -22.58 5.89
N PRO A 52 12.63 -23.32 5.23
CA PRO A 52 13.04 -23.09 3.84
C PRO A 52 12.08 -23.74 2.84
N THR A 53 11.63 -22.99 1.84
CA THR A 53 10.79 -23.48 0.75
C THR A 53 10.87 -22.56 -0.47
N THR A 54 10.33 -22.97 -1.60
CA THR A 54 10.14 -22.14 -2.78
C THR A 54 8.66 -21.94 -3.03
N VAL A 55 8.24 -20.70 -3.21
CA VAL A 55 6.84 -20.32 -3.47
C VAL A 55 6.72 -19.68 -4.85
N ASN A 56 5.53 -19.80 -5.44
CA ASN A 56 5.20 -19.12 -6.69
C ASN A 56 4.76 -17.66 -6.36
N VAL A 57 5.24 -16.70 -7.14
CA VAL A 57 4.80 -15.31 -7.08
C VAL A 57 4.11 -14.98 -8.40
N ALA A 58 2.79 -14.83 -8.35
CA ALA A 58 1.93 -14.43 -9.48
C ALA A 58 2.00 -15.31 -10.75
N GLY A 59 2.46 -16.55 -10.64
CA GLY A 59 2.48 -17.50 -11.75
C GLY A 59 3.64 -17.37 -12.75
N ASN A 60 4.41 -16.29 -12.69
CA ASN A 60 5.49 -16.01 -13.64
C ASN A 60 6.88 -15.88 -13.00
N SER A 61 6.96 -16.05 -11.70
CA SER A 61 8.18 -15.93 -10.93
C SER A 61 8.13 -16.80 -9.68
N SER A 62 9.27 -17.06 -9.09
CA SER A 62 9.42 -17.82 -7.87
C SER A 62 10.28 -17.09 -6.86
N LEU A 63 10.03 -17.36 -5.56
CA LEU A 63 10.80 -16.82 -4.46
C LEU A 63 11.22 -17.96 -3.54
N ARG A 64 12.51 -18.07 -3.26
CA ARG A 64 13.02 -18.95 -2.21
C ARG A 64 12.85 -18.24 -0.87
N VAL A 65 11.98 -18.78 -0.02
CA VAL A 65 11.76 -18.34 1.36
C VAL A 65 12.86 -18.97 2.22
N PRO A 66 13.74 -18.17 2.86
CA PRO A 66 14.79 -18.70 3.74
C PRO A 66 14.21 -19.30 5.05
N GLU A 67 15.02 -20.06 5.80
CA GLU A 67 14.59 -20.81 6.99
C GLU A 67 13.93 -19.94 8.08
N ASP A 68 14.47 -18.75 8.33
CA ASP A 68 13.98 -17.84 9.39
C ASP A 68 12.92 -16.86 8.90
N TYR A 69 12.28 -17.14 7.75
CA TYR A 69 11.27 -16.30 7.14
C TYR A 69 9.90 -16.96 7.10
N LEU A 70 8.90 -16.11 7.06
CA LEU A 70 7.49 -16.43 6.91
C LEU A 70 6.97 -15.81 5.62
N PHE A 71 6.06 -16.52 4.98
CA PHE A 71 5.41 -16.07 3.75
C PHE A 71 3.90 -16.22 3.88
N LEU A 72 3.14 -15.29 3.28
CA LEU A 72 1.70 -15.38 3.08
C LEU A 72 1.38 -15.29 1.58
N ASP A 73 0.48 -16.14 1.15
CA ASP A 73 -0.16 -16.01 -0.17
C ASP A 73 -1.06 -14.77 -0.24
N ALA A 74 -1.62 -14.49 -1.42
CA ALA A 74 -2.43 -13.29 -1.62
C ALA A 74 -3.69 -13.25 -0.74
N ALA A 75 -4.33 -14.38 -0.50
CA ALA A 75 -5.55 -14.44 0.30
C ALA A 75 -5.28 -14.15 1.79
N ASN A 76 -4.18 -14.68 2.32
CA ASN A 76 -3.78 -14.44 3.71
C ASN A 76 -3.09 -13.08 3.88
N THR A 77 -2.38 -12.58 2.86
CA THR A 77 -1.86 -11.21 2.85
C THR A 77 -2.98 -10.18 2.92
N ALA A 78 -4.08 -10.37 2.19
CA ALA A 78 -5.24 -9.46 2.29
C ALA A 78 -5.84 -9.43 3.70
N LYS A 79 -5.90 -10.57 4.41
CA LYS A 79 -6.33 -10.61 5.82
C LYS A 79 -5.33 -9.89 6.74
N PHE A 80 -4.03 -10.08 6.50
CA PHE A 80 -2.98 -9.36 7.25
C PHE A 80 -3.08 -7.84 7.05
N GLU A 81 -3.29 -7.39 5.82
CA GLU A 81 -3.47 -5.97 5.48
C GLU A 81 -4.70 -5.38 6.17
N GLU A 82 -5.82 -6.09 6.21
CA GLU A 82 -7.01 -5.63 6.95
C GLU A 82 -6.74 -5.55 8.45
N LEU A 83 -6.06 -6.54 9.04
CA LEU A 83 -5.69 -6.54 10.45
C LEU A 83 -4.74 -5.38 10.83
N THR A 84 -3.90 -4.97 9.89
CA THR A 84 -2.91 -3.89 10.08
C THR A 84 -3.38 -2.56 9.47
N HIS A 85 -4.68 -2.43 9.17
CA HIS A 85 -5.31 -1.25 8.57
C HIS A 85 -4.64 -0.78 7.27
N ASN A 86 -4.21 -1.74 6.43
CA ASN A 86 -3.66 -1.46 5.10
C ASN A 86 -4.71 -1.66 4.01
N LEU A 87 -4.64 -0.78 2.99
CA LEU A 87 -5.50 -0.90 1.83
C LEU A 87 -4.97 -2.01 0.91
N SER A 88 -5.67 -3.15 0.88
CA SER A 88 -5.32 -4.29 0.03
C SER A 88 -5.79 -4.13 -1.42
N GLY A 89 -4.98 -4.63 -2.39
CA GLY A 89 -5.38 -4.86 -3.75
C GLY A 89 -5.69 -6.33 -4.07
N GLY A 90 -5.50 -7.19 -3.08
CA GLY A 90 -5.86 -8.59 -3.16
C GLY A 90 -4.94 -9.45 -4.05
N LYS A 91 -3.79 -8.92 -4.47
CA LYS A 91 -2.83 -9.63 -5.32
C LYS A 91 -1.45 -9.76 -4.70
N GLU A 92 -1.22 -9.05 -3.60
CA GLU A 92 0.06 -9.06 -2.91
C GLU A 92 0.26 -10.35 -2.17
N VAL A 93 1.50 -10.83 -2.22
CA VAL A 93 2.04 -11.81 -1.28
C VAL A 93 2.97 -11.12 -0.30
N LEU A 94 3.17 -11.69 0.88
CA LEU A 94 3.98 -11.08 1.93
C LEU A 94 5.12 -12.02 2.33
N ILE A 95 6.29 -11.44 2.58
CA ILE A 95 7.42 -12.11 3.22
C ILE A 95 7.97 -11.24 4.34
N GLY A 96 8.39 -11.85 5.44
CA GLY A 96 9.07 -11.18 6.55
C GLY A 96 9.82 -12.17 7.43
N PRO A 97 10.74 -11.69 8.29
CA PRO A 97 11.37 -12.54 9.30
C PRO A 97 10.32 -13.06 10.31
N ARG A 98 10.62 -14.12 11.03
CA ARG A 98 9.70 -14.66 12.06
C ARG A 98 9.33 -13.67 13.15
N SER A 99 10.18 -12.66 13.40
CA SER A 99 9.90 -11.57 14.34
C SER A 99 8.88 -10.57 13.83
N LEU A 100 8.64 -10.51 12.50
CA LEU A 100 7.81 -9.52 11.82
C LEU A 100 8.20 -8.06 12.13
N GLN A 101 9.47 -7.82 12.51
CA GLN A 101 10.01 -6.47 12.73
C GLN A 101 10.01 -5.63 11.43
N TRP A 102 9.97 -6.30 10.28
CA TRP A 102 9.67 -5.71 9.00
C TRP A 102 8.87 -6.71 8.14
N VAL A 103 8.17 -6.22 7.15
CA VAL A 103 7.49 -7.04 6.15
C VAL A 103 7.72 -6.47 4.75
N ALA A 104 7.75 -7.34 3.76
CA ALA A 104 7.79 -6.93 2.37
C ALA A 104 6.61 -7.53 1.60
N TYR A 105 5.90 -6.68 0.86
CA TYR A 105 4.81 -7.06 -0.03
C TYR A 105 5.34 -7.15 -1.45
N LEU A 106 4.99 -8.21 -2.15
CA LEU A 106 5.34 -8.41 -3.56
C LEU A 106 4.06 -8.51 -4.39
N GLU A 107 4.01 -7.79 -5.50
CA GLU A 107 2.92 -7.83 -6.47
C GLU A 107 3.48 -7.78 -7.89
N PHE A 108 3.04 -8.68 -8.76
CA PHE A 108 3.32 -8.59 -10.19
C PHE A 108 2.20 -7.84 -10.91
N SER A 109 2.58 -6.94 -11.82
CA SER A 109 1.69 -6.26 -12.76
C SER A 109 2.09 -6.60 -14.20
N ASP A 110 1.12 -7.06 -15.00
CA ASP A 110 1.29 -7.39 -16.42
C ASP A 110 1.16 -6.14 -17.30
N ASP A 111 2.05 -5.18 -17.05
CA ASP A 111 2.04 -3.88 -17.75
C ASP A 111 2.68 -3.95 -19.13
N GLY A 112 3.43 -4.99 -19.42
CA GLY A 112 4.29 -5.14 -20.58
C GLY A 112 5.75 -4.80 -20.26
N TYR A 113 6.59 -4.83 -21.28
CA TYR A 113 8.01 -4.49 -21.18
C TYR A 113 8.20 -3.00 -20.91
N VAL A 114 8.75 -2.64 -19.77
CA VAL A 114 9.03 -1.24 -19.41
C VAL A 114 10.41 -0.83 -19.91
N LYS A 115 10.48 0.20 -20.75
CA LYS A 115 11.76 0.76 -21.21
C LYS A 115 12.46 1.46 -20.07
N ASP A 116 13.77 1.28 -19.98
CA ASP A 116 14.61 1.74 -18.87
C ASP A 116 15.53 2.92 -19.22
N ASP A 117 15.19 3.69 -20.27
CA ASP A 117 15.97 4.80 -20.81
C ASP A 117 15.50 6.21 -20.35
N GLU A 118 14.53 6.28 -19.43
CA GLU A 118 13.91 7.52 -18.96
C GLU A 118 14.71 8.18 -17.82
N LYS A 119 14.80 9.53 -17.84
CA LYS A 119 15.31 10.32 -16.72
C LYS A 119 14.20 10.52 -15.66
N ILE A 120 14.58 10.38 -14.40
CA ILE A 120 13.67 10.46 -13.26
C ILE A 120 13.71 11.87 -12.67
N ASP A 121 12.55 12.54 -12.58
CA ASP A 121 12.35 13.79 -11.86
C ASP A 121 11.80 13.49 -10.45
N ALA A 122 12.69 13.43 -9.47
CA ALA A 122 12.36 13.06 -8.12
C ALA A 122 11.38 14.04 -7.43
N ASP A 123 11.49 15.35 -7.71
CA ASP A 123 10.66 16.37 -7.05
C ASP A 123 9.23 16.35 -7.58
N ALA A 124 9.05 16.26 -8.90
CA ALA A 124 7.73 16.11 -9.51
C ALA A 124 7.03 14.83 -9.04
N ILE A 125 7.79 13.74 -8.90
CA ILE A 125 7.29 12.46 -8.39
C ILE A 125 6.86 12.58 -6.93
N LEU A 126 7.65 13.20 -6.05
CA LEU A 126 7.31 13.36 -4.64
C LEU A 126 5.99 14.11 -4.45
N ASN A 127 5.79 15.19 -5.19
CA ASN A 127 4.54 15.97 -5.15
C ASN A 127 3.33 15.13 -5.59
N SER A 128 3.50 14.30 -6.61
CA SER A 128 2.46 13.37 -7.07
C SER A 128 2.15 12.29 -6.04
N LEU A 129 3.16 11.76 -5.35
CA LEU A 129 3.00 10.78 -4.28
C LEU A 129 2.23 11.38 -3.09
N LYS A 130 2.57 12.59 -2.63
CA LYS A 130 1.85 13.30 -1.57
C LYS A 130 0.37 13.48 -1.93
N SER A 131 0.07 13.92 -3.15
CA SER A 131 -1.30 14.07 -3.63
C SER A 131 -2.07 12.75 -3.70
N SER A 132 -1.41 11.65 -4.06
CA SER A 132 -2.01 10.32 -4.10
C SER A 132 -2.29 9.76 -2.71
N THR A 133 -1.39 10.02 -1.75
CA THR A 133 -1.57 9.66 -0.34
C THR A 133 -2.78 10.36 0.26
N GLU A 134 -3.00 11.65 -0.05
CA GLU A 134 -4.18 12.35 0.46
C GLU A 134 -5.49 11.76 -0.10
N ARG A 135 -5.53 11.35 -1.36
CA ARG A 135 -6.70 10.62 -1.90
C ARG A 135 -6.92 9.25 -1.22
N ALA A 136 -5.85 8.54 -0.86
CA ALA A 136 -5.94 7.31 -0.09
C ALA A 136 -6.43 7.56 1.36
N ASN A 137 -6.09 8.71 1.94
CA ASN A 137 -6.56 9.12 3.25
C ASN A 137 -8.08 9.34 3.30
N GLU A 138 -8.73 9.72 2.20
CA GLU A 138 -10.20 9.79 2.14
C GLU A 138 -10.85 8.42 2.39
N GLU A 139 -10.29 7.35 1.82
CA GLU A 139 -10.76 6.00 2.06
C GLU A 139 -10.47 5.53 3.50
N ARG A 140 -9.27 5.86 4.02
CA ARG A 140 -8.92 5.56 5.42
C ARG A 140 -9.90 6.21 6.39
N ARG A 141 -10.22 7.49 6.21
CA ARG A 141 -11.21 8.20 7.05
C ARG A 141 -12.60 7.55 6.98
N ARG A 142 -13.04 7.08 5.79
CA ARG A 142 -14.32 6.36 5.64
C ARG A 142 -14.36 5.05 6.42
N ARG A 143 -13.22 4.37 6.57
CA ARG A 143 -13.08 3.14 7.36
C ARG A 143 -12.82 3.39 8.85
N GLY A 144 -12.68 4.64 9.27
CA GLY A 144 -12.26 4.98 10.63
C GLY A 144 -10.80 4.63 10.91
N TRP A 145 -9.97 4.51 9.87
CA TRP A 145 -8.55 4.21 9.97
C TRP A 145 -7.73 5.49 10.04
N GLU A 146 -6.53 5.38 10.57
CA GLU A 146 -5.57 6.47 10.69
C GLU A 146 -5.11 6.97 9.31
N THR A 147 -4.93 8.28 9.21
CA THR A 147 -4.38 8.89 8.00
C THR A 147 -2.87 8.85 8.00
N MET A 148 -2.26 8.98 6.83
CA MET A 148 -0.82 8.96 6.63
C MET A 148 -0.37 10.20 5.88
N GLN A 149 0.84 10.67 6.17
CA GLN A 149 1.47 11.79 5.48
C GLN A 149 2.85 11.37 4.98
N ILE A 150 3.15 11.61 3.68
CA ILE A 150 4.51 11.48 3.16
C ILE A 150 5.29 12.75 3.54
N LEU A 151 6.32 12.60 4.34
CA LEU A 151 7.20 13.71 4.76
C LEU A 151 8.20 14.06 3.65
N GLY A 152 8.80 13.05 3.01
CA GLY A 152 9.78 13.24 1.94
C GLY A 152 10.41 11.94 1.49
N TRP A 153 11.52 12.06 0.76
CA TRP A 153 12.38 10.93 0.44
C TRP A 153 13.25 10.57 1.65
N ALA A 154 13.26 9.30 2.04
CA ALA A 154 14.34 8.72 2.84
C ALA A 154 15.50 8.32 1.91
N VAL A 155 15.19 7.82 0.69
CA VAL A 155 16.13 7.58 -0.39
C VAL A 155 15.48 8.06 -1.69
N PRO A 156 16.07 9.03 -2.41
CA PRO A 156 15.56 9.44 -3.73
C PRO A 156 15.56 8.27 -4.73
N PRO A 157 14.65 8.29 -5.73
CA PRO A 157 14.58 7.22 -6.72
C PRO A 157 15.84 7.12 -7.57
N ALA A 158 16.37 5.90 -7.70
CA ALA A 158 17.53 5.55 -8.51
C ALA A 158 17.28 4.24 -9.27
N TYR A 159 17.73 4.20 -10.54
CA TYR A 159 17.65 3.00 -11.37
C TYR A 159 19.03 2.37 -11.57
N ASN A 160 19.13 1.07 -11.29
CA ASN A 160 20.32 0.27 -11.49
C ASN A 160 20.18 -0.54 -12.79
N THR A 161 20.94 -0.18 -13.81
CA THR A 161 20.91 -0.81 -15.13
C THR A 161 21.43 -2.25 -15.15
N THR A 162 22.26 -2.65 -14.18
CA THR A 162 22.80 -4.00 -14.09
C THR A 162 21.78 -4.96 -13.48
N THR A 163 21.17 -4.57 -12.36
CA THR A 163 20.20 -5.40 -11.65
C THR A 163 18.77 -5.25 -12.19
N LYS A 164 18.53 -4.31 -13.10
CA LYS A 164 17.20 -3.95 -13.64
C LYS A 164 16.19 -3.61 -12.54
N ARG A 165 16.69 -2.94 -11.49
CA ARG A 165 15.90 -2.51 -10.33
C ARG A 165 15.83 -0.99 -10.25
N LEU A 166 14.62 -0.49 -10.05
CA LEU A 166 14.33 0.89 -9.69
C LEU A 166 13.99 0.93 -8.20
N GLU A 167 14.76 1.68 -7.43
CA GLU A 167 14.68 1.70 -5.97
C GLU A 167 14.52 3.12 -5.43
N TRP A 168 13.71 3.27 -4.38
CA TRP A 168 13.54 4.52 -3.62
C TRP A 168 12.95 4.23 -2.25
N ALA A 169 13.01 5.20 -1.33
CA ALA A 169 12.33 5.11 -0.05
C ALA A 169 11.61 6.42 0.30
N THR A 170 10.41 6.31 0.84
CA THR A 170 9.65 7.44 1.39
C THR A 170 9.60 7.37 2.91
N LEU A 171 9.84 8.50 3.56
CA LEU A 171 9.57 8.68 4.98
C LEU A 171 8.10 9.11 5.12
N PHE A 172 7.35 8.41 5.94
CA PHE A 172 5.97 8.75 6.24
C PHE A 172 5.73 8.88 7.75
N GLU A 173 4.59 9.49 8.11
CA GLU A 173 4.13 9.63 9.48
C GLU A 173 2.64 9.28 9.57
N SER A 174 2.26 8.58 10.64
CA SER A 174 0.87 8.28 11.01
C SER A 174 0.78 8.31 12.54
N GLN A 175 -0.18 9.06 13.10
CA GLN A 175 -0.35 9.22 14.57
C GLN A 175 0.94 9.59 15.32
N SER A 176 1.79 10.44 14.74
CA SER A 176 3.09 10.83 15.29
C SER A 176 4.17 9.71 15.29
N GLU A 177 3.86 8.54 14.76
CA GLU A 177 4.86 7.51 14.49
C GLU A 177 5.40 7.62 13.07
N LYS A 178 6.71 7.51 12.93
CA LYS A 178 7.39 7.57 11.64
C LYS A 178 7.73 6.16 11.16
N GLY A 179 7.56 5.95 9.86
CA GLY A 179 7.95 4.73 9.19
C GLY A 179 8.63 5.03 7.86
N VAL A 180 9.29 4.03 7.32
CA VAL A 180 9.91 4.08 6.00
C VAL A 180 9.32 2.99 5.13
N ASN A 181 8.85 3.39 3.95
CA ASN A 181 8.51 2.47 2.88
C ASN A 181 9.66 2.48 1.87
N PHE A 182 10.39 1.37 1.78
CA PHE A 182 11.37 1.16 0.73
C PHE A 182 10.72 0.38 -0.41
N PHE A 183 10.91 0.88 -1.60
CA PHE A 183 10.35 0.31 -2.83
C PHE A 183 11.47 -0.20 -3.73
N THR A 184 11.29 -1.38 -4.30
CA THR A 184 12.05 -1.83 -5.45
C THR A 184 11.11 -2.38 -6.53
N LYS A 185 11.32 -1.99 -7.77
CA LYS A 185 10.65 -2.52 -8.94
C LYS A 185 11.63 -3.41 -9.69
N ILE A 186 11.29 -4.68 -9.86
CA ILE A 186 12.11 -5.66 -10.59
C ILE A 186 11.47 -5.81 -11.96
N LEU A 187 12.19 -5.35 -13.00
CA LEU A 187 11.69 -5.39 -14.37
C LEU A 187 11.77 -6.80 -14.93
N GLY A 188 10.66 -7.27 -15.51
CA GLY A 188 10.56 -8.50 -16.27
C GLY A 188 10.19 -8.24 -17.73
N ARG A 189 10.14 -9.30 -18.55
CA ARG A 189 9.78 -9.20 -19.97
C ARG A 189 8.35 -8.74 -20.21
N ARG A 190 7.39 -9.23 -19.41
CA ARG A 190 5.96 -8.97 -19.59
C ARG A 190 5.37 -8.02 -18.58
N GLY A 191 6.16 -7.56 -17.63
CA GLY A 191 5.67 -6.70 -16.57
C GLY A 191 6.71 -6.49 -15.48
N VAL A 192 6.24 -6.07 -14.31
CA VAL A 192 7.09 -5.63 -13.21
C VAL A 192 6.64 -6.27 -11.90
N THR A 193 7.59 -6.80 -11.13
CA THR A 193 7.32 -7.15 -9.73
C THR A 193 7.64 -5.95 -8.85
N SER A 194 6.60 -5.44 -8.20
CA SER A 194 6.70 -4.40 -7.18
C SER A 194 6.99 -5.04 -5.84
N VAL A 195 8.00 -4.56 -5.15
CA VAL A 195 8.31 -4.95 -3.77
C VAL A 195 8.25 -3.71 -2.90
N VAL A 196 7.50 -3.77 -1.80
CA VAL A 196 7.38 -2.70 -0.81
C VAL A 196 7.80 -3.25 0.54
N LEU A 197 8.94 -2.80 1.05
CA LEU A 197 9.41 -3.10 2.40
C LEU A 197 8.95 -2.00 3.34
N VAL A 198 8.38 -2.41 4.46
CA VAL A 198 7.97 -1.53 5.56
C VAL A 198 8.80 -1.85 6.78
N SER A 199 9.47 -0.83 7.32
CA SER A 199 10.29 -0.92 8.52
C SER A 199 10.24 0.38 9.33
N SER A 200 10.75 0.35 10.56
CA SER A 200 11.05 1.57 11.31
C SER A 200 12.23 2.31 10.66
N PRO A 201 12.34 3.64 10.81
CA PRO A 201 13.47 4.41 10.27
C PRO A 201 14.83 3.92 10.78
N ASP A 202 14.89 3.53 12.05
CA ASP A 202 16.13 3.08 12.71
C ASP A 202 16.62 1.72 12.19
N GLU A 203 15.69 0.86 11.73
CA GLU A 203 15.98 -0.47 11.21
C GLU A 203 16.07 -0.54 9.68
N GLN A 204 15.87 0.59 8.98
CA GLN A 204 15.78 0.61 7.52
C GLN A 204 16.99 -0.04 6.84
N THR A 205 18.21 0.33 7.24
CA THR A 205 19.45 -0.16 6.61
C THR A 205 19.58 -1.67 6.73
N GLU A 206 19.30 -2.22 7.89
CA GLU A 206 19.38 -3.66 8.15
C GLU A 206 18.25 -4.41 7.44
N SER A 207 17.05 -3.86 7.47
CA SER A 207 15.87 -4.43 6.81
C SER A 207 16.02 -4.48 5.28
N VAL A 208 16.56 -3.41 4.67
CA VAL A 208 16.86 -3.37 3.23
C VAL A 208 17.96 -4.39 2.88
N ALA A 209 19.01 -4.49 3.69
CA ALA A 209 20.06 -5.50 3.49
C ALA A 209 19.51 -6.93 3.62
N ALA A 210 18.61 -7.17 4.58
CA ALA A 210 17.94 -8.45 4.75
C ALA A 210 17.00 -8.77 3.58
N LEU A 211 16.18 -7.82 3.15
CA LEU A 211 15.34 -7.96 1.97
C LEU A 211 16.17 -8.28 0.71
N ASN A 212 17.27 -7.56 0.49
CA ASN A 212 18.14 -7.81 -0.66
C ASN A 212 18.71 -9.22 -0.66
N ARG A 213 19.05 -9.80 0.52
CA ARG A 213 19.44 -11.22 0.63
C ARG A 213 18.28 -12.15 0.25
N VAL A 214 17.06 -11.87 0.70
CA VAL A 214 15.86 -12.62 0.32
C VAL A 214 15.64 -12.57 -1.20
N LEU A 215 15.77 -11.37 -1.80
CA LEU A 215 15.56 -11.15 -3.23
C LEU A 215 16.65 -11.77 -4.13
N THR A 216 17.76 -12.28 -3.57
CA THR A 216 18.67 -13.15 -4.34
C THR A 216 18.03 -14.50 -4.69
N GLY A 217 17.00 -14.90 -3.96
CA GLY A 217 16.20 -16.09 -4.22
C GLY A 217 14.98 -15.84 -5.10
N TYR A 218 14.74 -14.62 -5.56
CA TYR A 218 13.67 -14.26 -6.49
C TYR A 218 14.17 -14.37 -7.94
N ASP A 219 13.42 -15.05 -8.81
CA ASP A 219 13.70 -15.10 -10.24
C ASP A 219 12.39 -15.18 -11.05
N PHE A 220 12.38 -14.51 -12.19
CA PHE A 220 11.36 -14.73 -13.19
C PHE A 220 11.53 -16.12 -13.83
N ASN A 221 10.44 -16.76 -14.17
CA ASN A 221 10.48 -18.02 -14.91
C ASN A 221 11.17 -17.82 -16.27
N ALA A 222 11.70 -18.91 -16.84
CA ALA A 222 12.25 -18.88 -18.18
C ALA A 222 11.22 -18.35 -19.20
N GLY A 223 11.62 -17.40 -20.02
CA GLY A 223 10.75 -16.70 -20.96
C GLY A 223 10.11 -15.41 -20.41
N ASP A 224 10.27 -15.10 -19.10
CA ASP A 224 9.71 -13.90 -18.45
C ASP A 224 10.76 -12.91 -17.94
N ARG A 225 12.07 -13.23 -18.10
CA ARG A 225 13.16 -12.36 -17.68
C ARG A 225 13.27 -11.13 -18.58
N TYR A 226 13.68 -10.01 -18.04
CA TYR A 226 13.82 -8.74 -18.77
C TYR A 226 14.67 -8.85 -20.04
N ALA A 227 15.77 -9.59 -19.97
CA ALA A 227 16.69 -9.82 -21.10
C ALA A 227 16.09 -10.71 -22.21
N GLU A 228 14.96 -11.36 -21.98
CA GLU A 228 14.29 -12.25 -22.93
C GLU A 228 13.22 -11.54 -23.77
N TYR A 229 13.16 -10.19 -23.73
CA TYR A 229 12.29 -9.38 -24.57
C TYR A 229 12.45 -9.74 -26.05
N LYS A 230 11.33 -9.80 -26.77
CA LYS A 230 11.30 -10.08 -28.21
C LYS A 230 10.50 -9.00 -28.94
N PRO A 231 10.91 -8.64 -30.17
CA PRO A 231 10.11 -7.76 -31.03
C PRO A 231 8.68 -8.32 -31.16
N GLY A 232 7.69 -7.46 -30.89
CA GLY A 232 6.27 -7.84 -30.88
C GLY A 232 5.69 -8.13 -29.49
N ASP A 233 6.52 -8.18 -28.45
CA ASP A 233 6.02 -8.22 -27.07
C ASP A 233 5.28 -6.91 -26.73
N LYS A 234 4.28 -7.00 -25.84
CA LYS A 234 3.61 -5.82 -25.30
C LYS A 234 4.62 -4.92 -24.61
N VAL A 235 4.69 -3.66 -25.00
CA VAL A 235 5.50 -2.62 -24.36
C VAL A 235 4.59 -1.79 -23.45
N ALA A 236 5.05 -1.48 -22.25
CA ALA A 236 4.33 -0.61 -21.32
C ALA A 236 4.17 0.80 -21.91
N GLU A 237 3.04 1.44 -21.64
CA GLU A 237 2.74 2.81 -22.11
C GLU A 237 3.50 3.89 -21.33
N TYR A 238 4.29 3.51 -20.33
CA TYR A 238 5.02 4.38 -19.43
C TYR A 238 6.44 3.83 -19.19
N GLY A 239 7.36 4.70 -18.76
CA GLY A 239 8.72 4.38 -18.38
C GLY A 239 8.93 4.32 -16.86
N LEU A 240 10.16 4.59 -16.41
CA LEU A 240 10.57 4.49 -15.00
C LEU A 240 9.76 5.43 -14.07
N THR A 241 9.48 6.66 -14.50
CA THR A 241 8.64 7.61 -13.74
C THR A 241 7.25 7.04 -13.50
N GLY A 242 6.67 6.41 -14.51
CA GLY A 242 5.36 5.77 -14.42
C GLY A 242 5.33 4.63 -13.41
N LEU A 243 6.41 3.86 -13.28
CA LEU A 243 6.53 2.81 -12.27
C LEU A 243 6.44 3.34 -10.84
N ILE A 244 7.02 4.51 -10.58
CA ILE A 244 6.97 5.15 -9.26
C ILE A 244 5.56 5.69 -8.97
N LEU A 245 4.91 6.28 -9.96
CA LEU A 245 3.58 6.89 -9.83
C LEU A 245 2.41 5.90 -9.89
N GLY A 246 2.68 4.63 -10.22
CA GLY A 246 1.65 3.60 -10.41
C GLY A 246 1.09 3.61 -11.84
N GLY A 247 1.74 2.90 -12.73
CA GLY A 247 1.56 2.73 -14.17
C GLY A 247 0.27 3.25 -14.82
N ALA A 248 -0.89 2.80 -14.36
CA ALA A 248 -2.19 3.20 -14.92
C ALA A 248 -2.46 4.71 -14.80
N VAL A 249 -2.00 5.37 -13.73
CA VAL A 249 -2.15 6.84 -13.55
C VAL A 249 -1.23 7.59 -14.50
N ALA A 250 -0.01 7.08 -14.70
CA ALA A 250 0.96 7.68 -15.60
C ALA A 250 0.54 7.52 -17.08
N ALA A 251 0.01 6.37 -17.48
CA ALA A 251 -0.54 6.13 -18.81
C ALA A 251 -1.73 7.06 -19.10
N ALA A 252 -2.66 7.20 -18.16
CA ALA A 252 -3.81 8.11 -18.28
C ALA A 252 -3.36 9.58 -18.38
N ALA A 253 -2.32 9.99 -17.65
CA ALA A 253 -1.75 11.34 -17.73
C ALA A 253 -1.12 11.61 -19.09
N LYS A 254 -0.30 10.67 -19.61
CA LYS A 254 0.37 10.75 -20.91
C LYS A 254 -0.62 10.76 -22.08
N ALA A 255 -1.67 9.96 -22.01
CA ALA A 255 -2.72 9.91 -23.02
C ALA A 255 -3.64 11.16 -23.02
N GLY A 256 -3.44 12.13 -22.12
CA GLY A 256 -4.30 13.30 -22.00
C GLY A 256 -5.72 12.99 -21.51
N LEU A 257 -5.99 11.74 -21.12
CA LEU A 257 -7.30 11.28 -20.64
C LEU A 257 -7.72 11.99 -19.36
N LEU A 258 -6.76 12.47 -18.56
CA LEU A 258 -7.06 13.29 -17.38
C LEU A 258 -7.70 14.63 -17.73
N LYS A 259 -7.41 15.21 -18.90
CA LYS A 259 -8.11 16.43 -19.36
C LYS A 259 -9.57 16.14 -19.75
N GLY A 260 -9.86 14.94 -20.27
CA GLY A 260 -11.23 14.47 -20.54
C GLY A 260 -11.96 13.99 -19.29
N PHE A 261 -11.25 13.32 -18.38
CA PHE A 261 -11.77 12.78 -17.13
C PHE A 261 -12.30 13.89 -16.19
N TRP A 262 -11.60 15.03 -16.08
CA TRP A 262 -12.11 16.20 -15.36
C TRP A 262 -13.40 16.75 -15.99
N LYS A 263 -13.54 16.75 -17.31
CA LYS A 263 -14.80 17.16 -17.97
C LYS A 263 -15.95 16.19 -17.67
N VAL A 264 -15.65 14.90 -17.58
CA VAL A 264 -16.65 13.86 -17.23
C VAL A 264 -17.02 13.96 -15.75
N ILE A 265 -16.06 14.14 -14.83
CA ILE A 265 -16.35 14.33 -13.39
C ILE A 265 -17.12 15.62 -13.15
N VAL A 266 -16.75 16.72 -13.79
CA VAL A 266 -17.49 17.98 -13.67
C VAL A 266 -18.88 17.86 -14.31
N GLY A 267 -19.02 17.13 -15.43
CA GLY A 267 -20.31 16.81 -16.04
C GLY A 267 -21.19 15.92 -15.16
N PHE A 268 -20.63 14.88 -14.54
CA PHE A 268 -21.35 14.04 -13.59
C PHE A 268 -21.70 14.78 -12.29
N ALA A 269 -20.80 15.58 -11.74
CA ALA A 269 -21.06 16.41 -10.56
C ALA A 269 -22.18 17.44 -10.84
N ALA A 270 -22.22 18.04 -12.02
CA ALA A 270 -23.28 18.96 -12.43
C ALA A 270 -24.62 18.24 -12.67
N ALA A 271 -24.62 16.99 -13.17
CA ALA A 271 -25.83 16.18 -13.33
C ALA A 271 -26.31 15.61 -12.00
N ALA A 272 -25.40 15.10 -11.16
CA ALA A 272 -25.72 14.57 -9.84
C ALA A 272 -26.22 15.66 -8.89
N TRP A 273 -25.72 16.91 -8.99
CA TRP A 273 -26.21 18.05 -8.22
C TRP A 273 -27.68 18.34 -8.47
N LYS A 274 -28.14 18.25 -9.73
CA LYS A 274 -29.56 18.44 -10.07
C LYS A 274 -30.46 17.33 -9.45
N LEU A 275 -29.97 16.08 -9.42
CA LEU A 275 -30.68 14.97 -8.81
C LEU A 275 -30.70 15.08 -7.28
N ILE A 276 -29.60 15.50 -6.67
CA ILE A 276 -29.51 15.75 -5.21
C ILE A 276 -30.42 16.93 -4.83
N ALA A 277 -30.42 18.03 -5.59
CA ALA A 277 -31.31 19.15 -5.35
C ALA A 277 -32.78 18.76 -5.49
N ALA A 278 -33.15 17.95 -6.50
CA ALA A 278 -34.50 17.43 -6.65
C ALA A 278 -34.92 16.51 -5.50
N ALA A 279 -34.02 15.64 -5.03
CA ALA A 279 -34.26 14.76 -3.88
C ALA A 279 -34.45 15.55 -2.57
N VAL A 280 -33.65 16.61 -2.34
CA VAL A 280 -33.80 17.50 -1.17
C VAL A 280 -35.12 18.26 -1.22
N VAL A 281 -35.52 18.78 -2.38
CA VAL A 281 -36.80 19.45 -2.55
C VAL A 281 -37.99 18.49 -2.31
N ALA A 282 -37.91 17.26 -2.82
CA ALA A 282 -38.91 16.23 -2.59
C ALA A 282 -39.01 15.83 -1.10
N MET A 283 -37.88 15.72 -0.42
CA MET A 283 -37.81 15.41 1.01
C MET A 283 -38.42 16.53 1.86
N VAL A 284 -38.10 17.80 1.57
CA VAL A 284 -38.69 18.95 2.26
C VAL A 284 -40.20 19.06 2.01
N ALA A 285 -40.66 18.78 0.80
CA ALA A 285 -42.10 18.73 0.47
C ALA A 285 -42.83 17.60 1.21
N GLY A 286 -42.20 16.41 1.30
CA GLY A 286 -42.69 15.26 2.05
C GLY A 286 -42.83 15.57 3.56
N ILE A 287 -41.81 16.18 4.14
CA ILE A 287 -41.84 16.61 5.55
C ILE A 287 -42.94 17.65 5.80
N LYS A 288 -43.07 18.66 4.93
CA LYS A 288 -44.18 19.65 5.06
C LYS A 288 -45.57 19.01 4.97
N SER A 289 -45.76 18.03 4.07
CA SER A 289 -47.03 17.32 3.93
C SER A 289 -47.39 16.48 5.17
N MET A 290 -46.38 15.87 5.82
CA MET A 290 -46.58 15.12 7.07
C MET A 290 -47.00 16.04 8.24
N PHE A 291 -46.40 17.23 8.36
CA PHE A 291 -46.79 18.20 9.40
C PHE A 291 -48.13 18.89 9.11
N ALA A 292 -48.50 19.07 7.84
CA ALA A 292 -49.83 19.60 7.49
C ALA A 292 -50.98 18.64 7.84
N ARG A 293 -50.76 17.31 7.65
CA ARG A 293 -51.75 16.27 8.05
C ARG A 293 -51.92 16.14 9.55
N LYS A 294 -50.90 16.48 10.36
CA LYS A 294 -51.00 16.43 11.83
C LYS A 294 -51.72 17.64 12.45
N LYS A 295 -51.97 18.72 11.70
CA LYS A 295 -52.76 19.90 12.13
C LYS A 295 -54.24 19.82 11.74
N ALA A 296 -54.66 18.79 11.01
CA ALA A 296 -56.03 18.59 10.53
C ALA A 296 -56.76 17.43 11.23
N GLN A 297 -56.19 16.88 12.29
CA GLN A 297 -56.79 16.02 13.29
C GLN A 297 -56.73 16.72 14.66
#